data_d9422fc68cd0b0385e3c9e1eb380b97a
#
_entry.id   d9422fc68cd0b0385e3c9e1eb380b97a
#
_cell.length_a   1.000
_cell.length_b   1.000
_cell.length_c   1.000
_cell.angle_alpha   90.00
_cell.angle_beta   90.00
_cell.angle_gamma   90.00
#
_symmetry.space_group_name_H-M   'P 1'
#
loop_
_entity.id
_entity.type
_entity.pdbx_description
1 polymer ?
#
loop_
_entity_poly.entity_id
_entity_poly.type
_entity_poly.pdbx_seq_one_letter_code
_entity_poly.pdbx_strand_id
1 'polypeptide(L)'
;MKTDFNQLVKQKIVTSEQLRNKLSTGSKVVFTNGCFDLVHQGHIDYLSKARNLGDVLVVGLNTDASVRRLKGSRRPINDQQSRALLLASMVFVDYVVLFGEDTPYELIKTLQPDILVKGSDYRPEDIVGYDIVTAKGGRVETLDFLPGFSTTAIERKILENSK
;
A
#
# COMPACT_ATOMS: atom_id res chain seq x y z
N MET A 1 30.52 11.95 2.90
CA MET A 1 29.23 12.56 3.33
C MET A 1 28.50 11.56 4.22
N LYS A 2 27.97 11.98 5.39
CA LYS A 2 27.20 11.09 6.27
C LYS A 2 25.80 10.90 5.66
N THR A 3 25.35 9.66 5.50
CA THR A 3 24.02 9.35 4.97
C THR A 3 22.94 9.76 5.98
N ASP A 4 21.99 10.59 5.56
CA ASP A 4 20.79 10.90 6.34
C ASP A 4 19.67 9.91 5.98
N PHE A 5 19.52 8.86 6.80
CA PHE A 5 18.51 7.82 6.59
C PHE A 5 17.07 8.33 6.72
N ASN A 6 16.83 9.34 7.55
CA ASN A 6 15.50 9.95 7.66
C ASN A 6 15.09 10.61 6.34
N GLN A 7 16.03 11.32 5.72
CA GLN A 7 15.79 11.92 4.41
C GLN A 7 15.57 10.86 3.33
N LEU A 8 16.34 9.74 3.33
CA LEU A 8 16.13 8.64 2.39
C LEU A 8 14.73 8.04 2.50
N VAL A 9 14.22 7.83 3.72
CA VAL A 9 12.86 7.32 3.93
C VAL A 9 11.83 8.31 3.40
N LYS A 10 11.96 9.60 3.74
CA LYS A 10 11.03 10.66 3.28
C LYS A 10 10.98 10.80 1.76
N GLN A 11 12.09 10.60 1.06
CA GLN A 11 12.16 10.68 -0.41
C GLN A 11 11.35 9.60 -1.14
N LYS A 12 10.97 8.51 -0.43
CA LYS A 12 10.08 7.47 -0.96
C LYS A 12 8.60 7.88 -0.91
N ILE A 13 8.23 8.89 -0.10
CA ILE A 13 6.87 9.41 -0.01
C ILE A 13 6.72 10.49 -1.07
N VAL A 14 5.91 10.23 -2.09
CA VAL A 14 5.85 11.05 -3.30
C VAL A 14 4.40 11.26 -3.77
N THR A 15 4.18 12.28 -4.59
CA THR A 15 2.93 12.41 -5.34
C THR A 15 2.93 11.48 -6.55
N SER A 16 1.76 11.20 -7.13
CA SER A 16 1.65 10.43 -8.38
C SER A 16 2.44 11.04 -9.53
N GLU A 17 2.47 12.37 -9.63
CA GLU A 17 3.23 13.10 -10.63
C GLU A 17 4.75 12.94 -10.42
N GLN A 18 5.22 13.12 -9.20
CA GLN A 18 6.63 12.91 -8.85
C GLN A 18 7.07 11.47 -9.12
N LEU A 19 6.19 10.49 -8.84
CA LEU A 19 6.49 9.08 -9.07
C LEU A 19 6.69 8.79 -10.56
N ARG A 20 5.82 9.31 -11.43
CA ARG A 20 5.96 9.13 -12.89
C ARG A 20 7.33 9.58 -13.41
N ASN A 21 7.87 10.65 -12.85
CA ASN A 21 9.19 11.18 -13.23
C ASN A 21 10.36 10.37 -12.64
N LYS A 22 10.10 9.57 -11.61
CA LYS A 22 11.11 8.73 -10.94
C LYS A 22 11.18 7.31 -11.48
N LEU A 23 10.10 6.82 -12.09
CA LEU A 23 10.06 5.47 -12.64
C LEU A 23 10.94 5.37 -13.89
N SER A 24 11.86 4.42 -13.87
CA SER A 24 12.71 4.12 -15.04
C SER A 24 11.89 3.42 -16.13
N THR A 25 12.15 3.79 -17.38
CA THR A 25 11.54 3.10 -18.53
C THR A 25 11.89 1.62 -18.52
N GLY A 26 10.88 0.76 -18.60
CA GLY A 26 11.03 -0.69 -18.61
C GLY A 26 11.03 -1.38 -17.24
N SER A 27 11.00 -0.62 -16.14
CA SER A 27 10.79 -1.23 -14.81
C SER A 27 9.39 -1.78 -14.67
N LYS A 28 9.27 -3.03 -14.20
CA LYS A 28 7.98 -3.67 -13.89
C LYS A 28 7.43 -3.14 -12.58
N VAL A 29 6.39 -2.33 -12.65
CA VAL A 29 5.77 -1.67 -11.51
C VAL A 29 4.68 -2.54 -10.90
N VAL A 30 4.83 -2.86 -9.61
CA VAL A 30 3.83 -3.53 -8.79
C VAL A 30 3.11 -2.48 -7.94
N PHE A 31 1.80 -2.52 -7.92
CA PHE A 31 0.97 -1.61 -7.12
C PHE A 31 0.07 -2.40 -6.17
N THR A 32 0.01 -1.95 -4.95
CA THR A 32 -1.02 -2.34 -3.98
C THR A 32 -1.51 -1.11 -3.21
N ASN A 33 -2.64 -1.22 -2.52
CA ASN A 33 -3.15 -0.13 -1.69
C ASN A 33 -3.80 -0.63 -0.41
N GLY A 34 -3.88 0.25 0.57
CA GLY A 34 -4.55 -0.02 1.84
C GLY A 34 -4.45 1.11 2.84
N CYS A 35 -5.11 0.91 3.99
CA CYS A 35 -5.07 1.86 5.11
C CYS A 35 -3.80 1.72 5.95
N PHE A 36 -3.29 0.51 6.13
CA PHE A 36 -2.08 0.20 6.91
C PHE A 36 -2.04 0.92 8.26
N ASP A 37 -3.15 0.88 8.98
CA ASP A 37 -3.32 1.65 10.23
C ASP A 37 -2.45 1.09 11.36
N LEU A 38 -2.59 -0.20 11.65
CA LEU A 38 -1.71 -0.93 12.55
C LEU A 38 -0.95 -1.99 11.73
N VAL A 39 0.32 -1.73 11.45
CA VAL A 39 1.16 -2.66 10.70
C VAL A 39 1.52 -3.85 11.59
N HIS A 40 1.44 -5.05 11.02
CA HIS A 40 1.75 -6.32 11.67
C HIS A 40 2.47 -7.25 10.70
N GLN A 41 2.93 -8.39 11.20
CA GLN A 41 3.70 -9.36 10.41
C GLN A 41 3.01 -9.77 9.10
N GLY A 42 1.67 -9.88 9.10
CA GLY A 42 0.91 -10.17 7.89
C GLY A 42 1.08 -9.12 6.78
N HIS A 43 1.20 -7.84 7.13
CA HIS A 43 1.50 -6.80 6.15
C HIS A 43 2.94 -6.91 5.61
N ILE A 44 3.91 -7.24 6.48
CA ILE A 44 5.31 -7.43 6.08
C ILE A 44 5.43 -8.58 5.09
N ASP A 45 4.83 -9.73 5.40
CA ASP A 45 4.80 -10.91 4.53
C ASP A 45 4.15 -10.58 3.17
N TYR A 46 2.96 -9.96 3.20
CA TYR A 46 2.21 -9.57 2.01
C TYR A 46 2.99 -8.60 1.11
N LEU A 47 3.54 -7.52 1.67
CA LEU A 47 4.26 -6.50 0.90
C LEU A 47 5.58 -7.04 0.35
N SER A 48 6.29 -7.90 1.09
CA SER A 48 7.51 -8.54 0.60
C SER A 48 7.24 -9.48 -0.58
N LYS A 49 6.16 -10.27 -0.52
CA LYS A 49 5.71 -11.11 -1.64
C LYS A 49 5.30 -10.27 -2.85
N ALA A 50 4.56 -9.18 -2.63
CA ALA A 50 4.20 -8.25 -3.70
C ALA A 50 5.45 -7.69 -4.40
N ARG A 51 6.48 -7.25 -3.65
CA ARG A 51 7.73 -6.74 -4.22
C ARG A 51 8.45 -7.75 -5.11
N ASN A 52 8.38 -9.05 -4.76
CA ASN A 52 9.02 -10.11 -5.54
C ASN A 52 8.38 -10.34 -6.93
N LEU A 53 7.21 -9.74 -7.22
CA LEU A 53 6.53 -9.87 -8.51
C LEU A 53 7.08 -8.92 -9.59
N GLY A 54 7.83 -7.87 -9.20
CA GLY A 54 8.36 -6.89 -10.14
C GLY A 54 9.58 -6.14 -9.61
N ASP A 55 9.95 -5.05 -10.27
CA ASP A 55 11.17 -4.29 -9.98
C ASP A 55 10.94 -3.14 -8.99
N VAL A 56 9.72 -2.61 -8.94
CA VAL A 56 9.34 -1.46 -8.09
C VAL A 56 8.02 -1.75 -7.42
N LEU A 57 7.96 -1.66 -6.08
CA LEU A 57 6.71 -1.73 -5.32
C LEU A 57 6.24 -0.33 -4.93
N VAL A 58 5.07 0.03 -5.42
CA VAL A 58 4.35 1.26 -5.05
C VAL A 58 3.17 0.91 -4.15
N VAL A 59 3.11 1.56 -3.00
CA VAL A 59 1.99 1.42 -2.06
C VAL A 59 1.12 2.67 -2.09
N GLY A 60 -0.12 2.52 -2.54
CA GLY A 60 -1.17 3.53 -2.40
C GLY A 60 -1.68 3.54 -0.96
N LEU A 61 -1.53 4.66 -0.26
CA LEU A 61 -1.92 4.80 1.14
C LEU A 61 -3.12 5.72 1.27
N ASN A 62 -4.22 5.23 1.82
CA ASN A 62 -5.40 6.04 2.10
C ASN A 62 -5.08 7.17 3.09
N THR A 63 -5.47 8.42 2.75
CA THR A 63 -5.40 9.55 3.69
C THR A 63 -6.25 9.31 4.92
N ASP A 64 -6.03 10.06 6.00
CA ASP A 64 -6.84 9.97 7.22
C ASP A 64 -8.33 10.23 6.94
N ALA A 65 -8.61 11.19 6.07
CA ALA A 65 -10.00 11.50 5.67
C ALA A 65 -10.66 10.30 4.96
N SER A 66 -9.94 9.65 4.03
CA SER A 66 -10.43 8.45 3.35
C SER A 66 -10.65 7.30 4.32
N VAL A 67 -9.71 7.05 5.24
CA VAL A 67 -9.84 5.99 6.25
C VAL A 67 -11.06 6.23 7.16
N ARG A 68 -11.32 7.49 7.59
CA ARG A 68 -12.51 7.82 8.39
C ARG A 68 -13.81 7.49 7.66
N ARG A 69 -13.89 7.80 6.36
CA ARG A 69 -15.09 7.45 5.56
C ARG A 69 -15.28 5.95 5.43
N LEU A 70 -14.19 5.20 5.25
CA LEU A 70 -14.23 3.76 5.02
C LEU A 70 -14.43 2.93 6.30
N LYS A 71 -13.87 3.38 7.45
CA LYS A 71 -13.79 2.58 8.68
C LYS A 71 -14.42 3.24 9.90
N GLY A 72 -14.96 4.44 9.76
CA GLY A 72 -15.60 5.20 10.84
C GLY A 72 -14.66 6.19 11.53
N SER A 73 -15.27 7.10 12.32
CA SER A 73 -14.61 8.28 12.89
C SER A 73 -13.48 7.97 13.89
N ARG A 74 -13.45 6.75 14.45
CA ARG A 74 -12.38 6.30 15.39
C ARG A 74 -11.14 5.77 14.69
N ARG A 75 -11.11 5.82 13.36
CA ARG A 75 -9.99 5.39 12.52
C ARG A 75 -9.50 6.55 11.63
N PRO A 76 -8.23 6.59 11.27
CA PRO A 76 -7.15 5.68 11.68
C PRO A 76 -6.68 5.95 13.13
N ILE A 77 -5.97 5.00 13.74
CA ILE A 77 -5.27 5.19 15.02
C ILE A 77 -3.97 5.97 14.79
N ASN A 78 -3.19 5.57 13.79
CA ASN A 78 -2.00 6.29 13.36
C ASN A 78 -2.33 7.27 12.24
N ASP A 79 -1.86 8.51 12.36
CA ASP A 79 -2.02 9.51 11.30
C ASP A 79 -1.31 9.10 9.99
N GLN A 80 -1.74 9.69 8.87
CA GLN A 80 -1.23 9.35 7.55
C GLN A 80 0.28 9.55 7.40
N GLN A 81 0.86 10.52 8.10
CA GLN A 81 2.30 10.80 8.07
C GLN A 81 3.06 9.65 8.72
N SER A 82 2.65 9.22 9.90
CA SER A 82 3.23 8.08 10.63
C SER A 82 3.10 6.78 9.82
N ARG A 83 1.93 6.53 9.23
CA ARG A 83 1.68 5.36 8.39
C ARG A 83 2.56 5.36 7.13
N ALA A 84 2.70 6.52 6.48
CA ALA A 84 3.55 6.67 5.30
C ALA A 84 5.04 6.45 5.61
N LEU A 85 5.54 7.03 6.70
CA LEU A 85 6.93 6.85 7.14
C LEU A 85 7.22 5.39 7.50
N LEU A 86 6.30 4.72 8.17
CA LEU A 86 6.44 3.30 8.53
C LEU A 86 6.57 2.43 7.27
N LEU A 87 5.68 2.61 6.29
CA LEU A 87 5.75 1.89 5.01
C LEU A 87 7.03 2.21 4.23
N ALA A 88 7.38 3.48 4.13
CA ALA A 88 8.57 3.93 3.42
C ALA A 88 9.88 3.43 4.06
N SER A 89 9.87 3.11 5.35
CA SER A 89 11.04 2.55 6.04
C SER A 89 11.29 1.07 5.72
N MET A 90 10.30 0.37 5.16
CA MET A 90 10.46 -1.02 4.77
C MET A 90 11.38 -1.13 3.55
N VAL A 91 12.34 -2.07 3.61
CA VAL A 91 13.35 -2.24 2.55
C VAL A 91 12.75 -2.61 1.20
N PHE A 92 11.65 -3.34 1.20
CA PHE A 92 10.96 -3.83 0.01
C PHE A 92 9.87 -2.87 -0.52
N VAL A 93 9.63 -1.72 0.12
CA VAL A 93 8.74 -0.67 -0.38
C VAL A 93 9.58 0.40 -1.03
N ASP A 94 9.36 0.65 -2.33
CA ASP A 94 10.11 1.64 -3.09
C ASP A 94 9.47 3.03 -3.00
N TYR A 95 8.13 3.09 -3.12
CA TYR A 95 7.39 4.35 -3.04
C TYR A 95 6.06 4.20 -2.30
N VAL A 96 5.67 5.29 -1.63
CA VAL A 96 4.37 5.46 -0.99
C VAL A 96 3.70 6.68 -1.60
N VAL A 97 2.45 6.53 -2.06
CA VAL A 97 1.63 7.60 -2.64
C VAL A 97 0.34 7.73 -1.85
N LEU A 98 0.10 8.90 -1.27
CA LEU A 98 -1.16 9.19 -0.57
C LEU A 98 -2.28 9.45 -1.58
N PHE A 99 -3.47 8.91 -1.32
CA PHE A 99 -4.67 9.20 -2.09
C PHE A 99 -5.88 9.40 -1.17
N GLY A 100 -6.76 10.30 -1.54
CA GLY A 100 -7.90 10.74 -0.71
C GLY A 100 -9.25 10.16 -1.13
N GLU A 101 -9.34 9.52 -2.27
CA GLU A 101 -10.55 8.95 -2.83
C GLU A 101 -10.96 7.67 -2.07
N ASP A 102 -12.21 7.24 -2.22
CA ASP A 102 -12.71 6.03 -1.55
C ASP A 102 -12.15 4.75 -2.18
N THR A 103 -11.77 4.83 -3.46
CA THR A 103 -11.10 3.75 -4.19
C THR A 103 -9.80 4.26 -4.85
N PRO A 104 -8.82 3.39 -5.10
CA PRO A 104 -7.57 3.79 -5.74
C PRO A 104 -7.67 3.92 -7.27
N TYR A 105 -8.87 3.96 -7.84
CA TYR A 105 -9.09 3.89 -9.30
C TYR A 105 -8.32 4.98 -10.07
N GLU A 106 -8.46 6.25 -9.69
CA GLU A 106 -7.78 7.36 -10.34
C GLU A 106 -6.26 7.32 -10.17
N LEU A 107 -5.79 6.84 -9.01
CA LEU A 107 -4.37 6.62 -8.79
C LEU A 107 -3.82 5.52 -9.70
N ILE A 108 -4.51 4.38 -9.81
CA ILE A 108 -4.13 3.27 -10.71
C ILE A 108 -4.14 3.73 -12.16
N LYS A 109 -5.16 4.50 -12.56
CA LYS A 109 -5.28 5.07 -13.91
C LYS A 109 -4.12 6.02 -14.24
N THR A 110 -3.66 6.78 -13.26
CA THR A 110 -2.51 7.69 -13.43
C THR A 110 -1.19 6.94 -13.50
N LEU A 111 -1.00 5.93 -12.65
CA LEU A 111 0.27 5.19 -12.53
C LEU A 111 0.43 4.11 -13.60
N GLN A 112 -0.66 3.51 -14.07
CA GLN A 112 -0.62 2.43 -15.06
C GLN A 112 0.33 1.30 -14.66
N PRO A 113 0.18 0.67 -13.47
CA PRO A 113 1.10 -0.38 -13.03
C PRO A 113 1.03 -1.62 -13.94
N ASP A 114 2.08 -2.43 -13.94
CA ASP A 114 2.12 -3.68 -14.69
C ASP A 114 1.48 -4.84 -13.93
N ILE A 115 1.53 -4.76 -12.59
CA ILE A 115 0.94 -5.75 -11.70
C ILE A 115 0.16 -5.04 -10.60
N LEU A 116 -1.11 -5.39 -10.46
CA LEU A 116 -1.96 -4.96 -9.37
C LEU A 116 -2.12 -6.11 -8.37
N VAL A 117 -1.81 -5.86 -7.09
CA VAL A 117 -1.82 -6.89 -6.05
C VAL A 117 -2.89 -6.59 -5.00
N LYS A 118 -3.65 -7.60 -4.60
CA LYS A 118 -4.64 -7.58 -3.52
C LYS A 118 -4.59 -8.86 -2.69
N GLY A 119 -5.28 -8.85 -1.54
CA GLY A 119 -5.48 -10.07 -0.75
C GLY A 119 -6.37 -11.08 -1.47
N SER A 120 -6.19 -12.36 -1.18
CA SER A 120 -6.93 -13.47 -1.79
C SER A 120 -8.40 -13.56 -1.39
N ASP A 121 -8.90 -12.66 -0.55
CA ASP A 121 -10.32 -12.48 -0.23
C ASP A 121 -11.11 -11.80 -1.36
N TYR A 122 -10.43 -11.35 -2.43
CA TYR A 122 -11.03 -10.77 -3.64
C TYR A 122 -10.87 -11.70 -4.83
N ARG A 123 -11.90 -11.75 -5.70
CA ARG A 123 -11.72 -12.28 -7.05
C ARG A 123 -11.00 -11.24 -7.91
N PRO A 124 -10.06 -11.62 -8.76
CA PRO A 124 -9.28 -10.67 -9.57
C PRO A 124 -10.14 -9.66 -10.33
N GLU A 125 -11.26 -10.11 -10.92
CA GLU A 125 -12.17 -9.31 -11.72
C GLU A 125 -12.92 -8.22 -10.92
N ASP A 126 -13.09 -8.44 -9.61
CA ASP A 126 -13.78 -7.52 -8.71
C ASP A 126 -12.82 -6.47 -8.11
N ILE A 127 -11.53 -6.60 -8.38
CA ILE A 127 -10.51 -5.68 -7.87
C ILE A 127 -10.56 -4.36 -8.65
N VAL A 128 -10.72 -3.26 -7.92
CA VAL A 128 -10.70 -1.90 -8.51
C VAL A 128 -9.41 -1.67 -9.28
N GLY A 129 -9.53 -1.31 -10.58
CA GLY A 129 -8.41 -1.11 -11.49
C GLY A 129 -8.03 -2.35 -12.31
N TYR A 130 -8.77 -3.46 -12.16
CA TYR A 130 -8.60 -4.65 -13.00
C TYR A 130 -8.67 -4.32 -14.49
N ASP A 131 -9.69 -3.56 -14.89
CA ASP A 131 -9.92 -3.10 -16.25
C ASP A 131 -8.73 -2.29 -16.82
N ILE A 132 -8.17 -1.39 -16.02
CA ILE A 132 -7.03 -0.55 -16.40
C ILE A 132 -5.79 -1.39 -16.65
N VAL A 133 -5.47 -2.26 -15.68
CA VAL A 133 -4.23 -3.03 -15.72
C VAL A 133 -4.26 -4.09 -16.82
N THR A 134 -5.39 -4.78 -16.99
CA THR A 134 -5.54 -5.80 -18.04
C THR A 134 -5.60 -5.20 -19.46
N ALA A 135 -6.23 -4.04 -19.63
CA ALA A 135 -6.25 -3.34 -20.92
C ALA A 135 -4.85 -2.93 -21.40
N LYS A 136 -3.94 -2.67 -20.48
CA LYS A 136 -2.52 -2.38 -20.78
C LYS A 136 -1.69 -3.65 -21.08
N GLY A 137 -2.24 -4.84 -20.86
CA GLY A 137 -1.52 -6.10 -20.95
C GLY A 137 -0.79 -6.50 -19.64
N GLY A 138 -1.08 -5.81 -18.54
CA GLY A 138 -0.65 -6.16 -17.20
C GLY A 138 -1.50 -7.30 -16.60
N ARG A 139 -1.25 -7.62 -15.34
CA ARG A 139 -1.99 -8.67 -14.64
C ARG A 139 -2.37 -8.27 -13.22
N VAL A 140 -3.43 -8.92 -12.71
CA VAL A 140 -3.88 -8.80 -11.34
C VAL A 140 -3.53 -10.09 -10.59
N GLU A 141 -2.87 -9.95 -9.45
CA GLU A 141 -2.43 -11.06 -8.60
C GLU A 141 -3.10 -10.96 -7.24
N THR A 142 -3.54 -12.09 -6.72
CA THR A 142 -4.03 -12.20 -5.35
C THR A 142 -3.04 -12.96 -4.48
N LEU A 143 -2.72 -12.43 -3.30
CA LEU A 143 -1.79 -13.05 -2.36
C LEU A 143 -2.51 -13.44 -1.08
N ASP A 144 -2.24 -14.65 -0.61
CA ASP A 144 -2.78 -15.13 0.66
C ASP A 144 -2.22 -14.34 1.84
N PHE A 145 -3.11 -14.02 2.77
CA PHE A 145 -2.70 -13.41 4.04
C PHE A 145 -2.05 -14.45 4.95
N LEU A 146 -1.04 -14.01 5.70
CA LEU A 146 -0.44 -14.83 6.74
C LEU A 146 -1.47 -15.09 7.85
N PRO A 147 -1.85 -16.35 8.13
CA PRO A 147 -2.85 -16.67 9.14
C PRO A 147 -2.47 -16.15 10.53
N GLY A 148 -3.48 -15.75 11.32
CA GLY A 148 -3.29 -15.33 12.70
C GLY A 148 -2.92 -13.85 12.89
N PHE A 149 -2.74 -13.08 11.81
CA PHE A 149 -2.39 -11.66 11.89
C PHE A 149 -3.47 -10.77 11.28
N SER A 150 -4.05 -9.89 12.09
CA SER A 150 -4.98 -8.85 11.63
C SER A 150 -4.97 -7.66 12.58
N THR A 151 -5.32 -6.48 12.07
CA THR A 151 -5.52 -5.27 12.87
C THR A 151 -6.57 -5.51 13.97
N THR A 152 -7.67 -6.19 13.64
CA THR A 152 -8.74 -6.53 14.60
C THR A 152 -8.24 -7.43 15.74
N ALA A 153 -7.35 -8.38 15.46
CA ALA A 153 -6.76 -9.24 16.49
C ALA A 153 -5.87 -8.43 17.46
N ILE A 154 -5.12 -7.46 16.95
CA ILE A 154 -4.30 -6.56 17.78
C ILE A 154 -5.19 -5.70 18.68
N GLU A 155 -6.25 -5.09 18.14
CA GLU A 155 -7.18 -4.27 18.91
C GLU A 155 -7.85 -5.08 20.03
N ARG A 156 -8.35 -6.26 19.70
CA ARG A 156 -8.98 -7.14 20.70
C ARG A 156 -8.01 -7.44 21.84
N LYS A 157 -6.77 -7.80 21.52
CA LYS A 157 -5.73 -8.09 22.53
C LYS A 157 -5.44 -6.87 23.41
N ILE A 158 -5.40 -5.66 22.85
CA ILE A 158 -5.21 -4.44 23.63
C ILE A 158 -6.38 -4.23 24.60
N LEU A 159 -7.63 -4.37 24.13
CA LEU A 159 -8.81 -4.19 24.94
C LEU A 159 -8.95 -5.24 26.06
N GLU A 160 -8.59 -6.49 25.79
CA GLU A 160 -8.59 -7.57 26.77
C GLU A 160 -7.56 -7.34 27.90
N ASN A 161 -6.39 -6.80 27.56
CA ASN A 161 -5.32 -6.51 28.51
C ASN A 161 -5.51 -5.17 29.25
N SER A 162 -6.51 -4.37 28.91
CA SER A 162 -6.82 -3.07 29.54
C SER A 162 -7.87 -3.18 30.65
N LYS A 163 -8.34 -4.39 30.98
CA LYS A 163 -9.27 -4.71 32.09
C LYS A 163 -8.50 -5.27 33.28
#